data_30994c82e785c6d83c3045bf546188ff
#
_entry.id   30994c82e785c6d83c3045bf546188ff
#
_cell.length_a   1.000
_cell.length_b   1.000
_cell.length_c   1.000
_cell.angle_alpha   90.00
_cell.angle_beta   90.00
_cell.angle_gamma   90.00
#
_symmetry.space_group_name_H-M   'P 1'
#
loop_
_entity.id
_entity.type
_entity.pdbx_description
1 polymer ?
#
loop_
_entity_poly.entity_id
_entity_poly.type
_entity_poly.pdbx_seq_one_letter_code
_entity_poly.pdbx_strand_id
1 'polypeptide(L)'
;LFRSLLALDEPAAGMNATETGVLKRLLERIRADGVTIVLIEHDMSLVMAACDRIAVLDFGRLIAQGTPAAVRHDPVVIAAYLGGSHAR
;
A
#
# COMPACT_ATOMS: atom_id res chain seq x y z
N LEU A 1 5.65 -22.91 14.06
CA LEU A 1 6.00 -22.61 12.69
C LEU A 1 6.55 -21.20 12.58
N PHE A 2 7.78 -21.09 12.14
CA PHE A 2 8.44 -19.80 12.07
C PHE A 2 8.12 -19.12 10.73
N ARG A 3 7.80 -17.84 10.78
CA ARG A 3 7.58 -17.04 9.58
C ARG A 3 8.44 -15.79 9.62
N SER A 4 8.99 -15.44 8.45
CA SER A 4 9.75 -14.22 8.31
C SER A 4 8.82 -13.04 8.06
N LEU A 5 9.20 -11.90 8.61
CA LEU A 5 8.46 -10.66 8.45
C LEU A 5 9.42 -9.57 7.97
N LEU A 6 9.05 -8.88 6.93
CA LEU A 6 9.78 -7.73 6.42
C LEU A 6 8.87 -6.50 6.54
N ALA A 7 9.33 -5.49 7.23
CA ALA A 7 8.59 -4.23 7.37
C ALA A 7 9.36 -3.11 6.68
N LEU A 8 8.68 -2.39 5.79
CA LEU A 8 9.28 -1.31 5.01
C LEU A 8 8.48 -0.04 5.22
N ASP A 9 9.18 1.05 5.50
CA ASP A 9 8.57 2.35 5.76
C ASP A 9 8.91 3.29 4.61
N GLU A 10 7.92 3.58 3.78
CA GLU A 10 8.01 4.45 2.61
C GLU A 10 9.18 4.09 1.69
N PRO A 11 9.29 2.83 1.30
CA PRO A 11 10.44 2.41 0.49
C PRO A 11 10.48 3.07 -0.90
N ALA A 12 9.35 3.59 -1.37
CA ALA A 12 9.29 4.23 -2.69
C ALA A 12 9.57 5.74 -2.64
N ALA A 13 9.91 6.28 -1.47
CA ALA A 13 10.18 7.71 -1.35
C ALA A 13 11.32 8.12 -2.28
N GLY A 14 11.06 9.13 -3.11
CA GLY A 14 12.06 9.64 -4.05
C GLY A 14 12.23 8.81 -5.32
N MET A 15 11.49 7.72 -5.48
CA MET A 15 11.59 6.90 -6.68
C MET A 15 10.71 7.41 -7.83
N ASN A 16 11.20 7.26 -9.05
CA ASN A 16 10.38 7.50 -10.22
C ASN A 16 9.55 6.25 -10.55
N ALA A 17 8.70 6.34 -11.57
CA ALA A 17 7.77 5.26 -11.92
C ALA A 17 8.49 3.96 -12.28
N THR A 18 9.62 4.06 -12.99
CA THR A 18 10.39 2.86 -13.37
C THR A 18 10.96 2.18 -12.14
N GLU A 19 11.52 2.94 -11.22
CA GLU A 19 12.09 2.41 -9.99
C GLU A 19 11.03 1.80 -9.10
N THR A 20 9.87 2.44 -9.01
CA THR A 20 8.75 1.91 -8.24
C THR A 20 8.27 0.58 -8.83
N GLY A 21 8.28 0.45 -10.15
CA GLY A 21 7.94 -0.81 -10.81
C GLY A 21 8.92 -1.94 -10.48
N VAL A 22 10.20 -1.62 -10.38
CA VAL A 22 11.22 -2.60 -9.97
C VAL A 22 10.99 -3.02 -8.52
N LEU A 23 10.73 -2.05 -7.65
CA LEU A 23 10.43 -2.34 -6.25
C LEU A 23 9.22 -3.25 -6.12
N LYS A 24 8.15 -2.96 -6.86
CA LYS A 24 6.94 -3.78 -6.83
C LYS A 24 7.25 -5.24 -7.19
N ARG A 25 8.02 -5.45 -8.25
CA ARG A 25 8.38 -6.81 -8.67
C ARG A 25 9.24 -7.52 -7.61
N LEU A 26 10.14 -6.79 -6.97
CA LEU A 26 10.95 -7.35 -5.91
C LEU A 26 10.08 -7.79 -4.73
N LEU A 27 9.12 -6.95 -4.34
CA LEU A 27 8.21 -7.27 -3.24
C LEU A 27 7.36 -8.51 -3.57
N GLU A 28 6.92 -8.64 -4.82
CA GLU A 28 6.17 -9.81 -5.25
C GLU A 28 7.00 -11.08 -5.13
N ARG A 29 8.27 -11.02 -5.48
CA ARG A 29 9.16 -12.18 -5.36
C ARG A 29 9.42 -12.56 -3.91
N ILE A 30 9.65 -11.58 -3.06
CA ILE A 30 9.87 -11.82 -1.63
C ILE A 30 8.63 -12.47 -1.02
N ARG A 31 7.45 -11.95 -1.36
CA ARG A 31 6.20 -12.51 -0.88
C ARG A 31 6.01 -13.94 -1.38
N ALA A 32 6.34 -14.21 -2.62
CA ALA A 32 6.22 -15.55 -3.19
C ALA A 32 7.10 -16.56 -2.45
N ASP A 33 8.20 -16.10 -1.86
CA ASP A 33 9.07 -16.94 -1.05
C ASP A 33 8.55 -17.18 0.36
N GLY A 34 7.35 -16.71 0.68
CA GLY A 34 6.72 -16.98 1.96
C GLY A 34 6.96 -15.92 3.03
N VAL A 35 7.57 -14.81 2.67
CA VAL A 35 7.82 -13.71 3.61
C VAL A 35 6.55 -12.84 3.69
N THR A 36 6.12 -12.55 4.90
CA THR A 36 5.04 -11.58 5.13
C THR A 36 5.64 -10.18 5.06
N ILE A 37 5.03 -9.31 4.26
CA ILE A 37 5.52 -7.95 4.08
C ILE A 37 4.51 -6.97 4.66
N VAL A 38 4.98 -6.06 5.50
CA VAL A 38 4.21 -4.91 5.95
C VAL A 38 4.78 -3.69 5.25
N LEU A 39 3.95 -3.01 4.50
CA LEU A 39 4.35 -1.87 3.68
C LEU A 39 3.63 -0.63 4.18
N ILE A 40 4.39 0.38 4.60
CA ILE A 40 3.86 1.66 5.03
C ILE A 40 4.15 2.65 3.91
N GLU A 41 3.09 3.14 3.26
CA GLU A 41 3.23 3.99 2.09
C GLU A 41 2.08 4.97 1.98
N HIS A 42 2.33 6.06 1.28
CA HIS A 42 1.30 6.97 0.83
C HIS A 42 1.20 7.02 -0.70
N ASP A 43 2.02 6.24 -1.38
CA ASP A 43 1.90 6.05 -2.83
C ASP A 43 0.79 5.03 -3.06
N MET A 44 -0.42 5.53 -3.34
CA MET A 44 -1.60 4.68 -3.43
C MET A 44 -1.52 3.69 -4.58
N SER A 45 -0.88 4.05 -5.68
CA SER A 45 -0.80 3.12 -6.81
C SER A 45 0.09 1.92 -6.46
N LEU A 46 1.16 2.13 -5.71
CA LEU A 46 2.00 1.03 -5.24
C LEU A 46 1.23 0.15 -4.25
N VAL A 47 0.57 0.76 -3.28
CA VAL A 47 -0.18 0.04 -2.25
C VAL A 47 -1.29 -0.80 -2.88
N MET A 48 -2.07 -0.21 -3.79
CA MET A 48 -3.17 -0.91 -4.45
C MET A 48 -2.69 -2.08 -5.30
N ALA A 49 -1.50 -1.95 -5.89
CA ALA A 49 -0.96 -2.98 -6.78
C ALA A 49 -0.22 -4.10 -6.03
N ALA A 50 0.39 -3.79 -4.89
CA ALA A 50 1.31 -4.72 -4.24
C ALA A 50 0.73 -5.41 -3.02
N CYS A 51 -0.32 -4.89 -2.42
CA CYS A 51 -0.81 -5.40 -1.14
C CYS A 51 -2.05 -6.28 -1.31
N ASP A 52 -2.15 -7.31 -0.48
CA ASP A 52 -3.35 -8.17 -0.43
C ASP A 52 -4.41 -7.56 0.47
N ARG A 53 -3.97 -6.87 1.52
CA ARG A 53 -4.85 -6.20 2.47
C ARG A 53 -4.29 -4.85 2.81
N ILE A 54 -5.17 -3.89 2.97
CA ILE A 54 -4.80 -2.50 3.22
C ILE A 54 -5.53 -2.00 4.46
N ALA A 55 -4.81 -1.30 5.32
CA ALA A 55 -5.38 -0.55 6.42
C ALA A 55 -5.06 0.92 6.16
N VAL A 56 -6.08 1.76 6.17
CA VAL A 56 -5.93 3.19 5.86
C VAL A 56 -6.02 3.99 7.15
N LEU A 57 -5.01 4.80 7.41
CA LEU A 57 -4.97 5.68 8.56
C LEU A 57 -5.07 7.13 8.12
N ASP A 58 -5.82 7.91 8.88
CA ASP A 58 -5.94 9.35 8.67
C ASP A 58 -5.79 10.01 10.03
N PHE A 59 -4.74 10.82 10.17
CA PHE A 59 -4.40 11.43 11.45
C PHE A 59 -4.32 10.41 12.59
N GLY A 60 -3.72 9.25 12.31
CA GLY A 60 -3.55 8.20 13.31
C GLY A 60 -4.78 7.36 13.59
N ARG A 61 -5.89 7.61 12.89
CA ARG A 61 -7.12 6.84 13.07
C ARG A 61 -7.32 5.88 11.91
N LEU A 62 -7.70 4.66 12.23
CA LEU A 62 -8.07 3.69 11.21
C LEU A 62 -9.43 4.07 10.63
N ILE A 63 -9.47 4.39 9.34
CA ILE A 63 -10.69 4.80 8.67
C ILE A 63 -11.23 3.75 7.71
N ALA A 64 -10.42 2.78 7.32
CA ALA A 64 -10.86 1.71 6.43
C ALA A 64 -9.84 0.58 6.46
N GLN A 65 -10.31 -0.65 6.17
CA GLN A 65 -9.41 -1.77 5.97
C GLN A 65 -10.10 -2.82 5.11
N GLY A 66 -9.31 -3.58 4.37
CA GLY A 66 -9.83 -4.63 3.52
C GLY A 66 -8.93 -4.92 2.35
N THR A 67 -9.50 -5.54 1.34
CA THR A 67 -8.80 -5.80 0.07
C THR A 67 -8.59 -4.48 -0.68
N PRO A 68 -7.64 -4.44 -1.62
CA PRO A 68 -7.46 -3.24 -2.44
C PRO A 68 -8.74 -2.81 -3.14
N ALA A 69 -9.52 -3.75 -3.66
CA ALA A 69 -10.77 -3.42 -4.35
C ALA A 69 -11.77 -2.74 -3.41
N ALA A 70 -11.92 -3.29 -2.20
CA ALA A 70 -12.85 -2.74 -1.21
C ALA A 70 -12.41 -1.35 -0.76
N VAL A 71 -11.13 -1.21 -0.45
CA VAL A 71 -10.59 0.07 0.04
C VAL A 71 -10.68 1.15 -1.04
N ARG A 72 -10.37 0.80 -2.28
CA ARG A 72 -10.41 1.77 -3.38
C ARG A 72 -11.80 2.36 -3.60
N HIS A 73 -12.84 1.60 -3.32
CA HIS A 73 -14.22 2.05 -3.51
C HIS A 73 -14.86 2.59 -2.24
N ASP A 74 -14.13 2.63 -1.14
CA ASP A 74 -14.65 3.15 0.12
C ASP A 74 -14.76 4.68 0.03
N PRO A 75 -15.96 5.26 0.22
CA PRO A 75 -16.15 6.72 0.12
C PRO A 75 -15.27 7.51 1.09
N VAL A 76 -14.99 6.96 2.26
CA VAL A 76 -14.15 7.64 3.25
C VAL A 76 -12.72 7.74 2.73
N VAL A 77 -12.21 6.67 2.13
CA VAL A 77 -10.87 6.65 1.55
C VAL A 77 -10.78 7.58 0.34
N ILE A 78 -11.79 7.55 -0.51
CA ILE A 78 -11.84 8.43 -1.68
C ILE A 78 -11.76 9.89 -1.24
N ALA A 79 -12.54 10.27 -0.24
CA ALA A 79 -12.53 11.65 0.26
C ALA A 79 -11.18 12.03 0.85
N ALA A 80 -10.53 11.11 1.57
CA ALA A 80 -9.29 11.41 2.27
C ALA A 80 -8.06 11.39 1.35
N TYR A 81 -8.01 10.48 0.39
CA TYR A 81 -6.78 10.22 -0.36
C TYR A 81 -6.90 10.23 -1.87
N LEU A 82 -8.01 9.77 -2.42
CA LEU A 82 -8.07 9.46 -3.83
C LEU A 82 -8.79 10.49 -4.67
N GLY A 83 -9.90 10.98 -4.20
CA GLY A 83 -10.74 11.82 -5.03
C GLY A 83 -10.85 13.24 -4.54
N GLY A 84 -11.08 13.40 -3.25
CA GLY A 84 -11.33 14.71 -2.68
C GLY A 84 -10.18 15.68 -2.91
N SER A 85 -8.96 15.18 -2.82
CA SER A 85 -7.79 16.01 -3.01
C SER A 85 -7.62 16.49 -4.45
N HIS A 86 -8.31 15.89 -5.38
CA HIS A 86 -8.20 16.24 -6.78
C HIS A 86 -9.35 17.07 -7.29
N ALA A 87 -10.28 17.33 -6.42
CA ALA A 87 -11.49 18.04 -6.81
C ALA A 87 -11.23 19.53 -6.91
N ARG A 88 -10.06 19.90 -7.29
CA ARG A 88 -9.77 21.31 -7.41
C ARG A 88 -9.00 21.65 -8.60
#